data_34c0c9d530904d62c3dfae878521ac0d
#
_entry.id   34c0c9d530904d62c3dfae878521ac0d
#
_cell.length_a   1.000
_cell.length_b   1.000
_cell.length_c   1.000
_cell.angle_alpha   90.00
_cell.angle_beta   90.00
_cell.angle_gamma   90.00
#
_symmetry.space_group_name_H-M   'P 1'
#
loop_
_entity.id
_entity.type
_entity.pdbx_description
1 polymer ?
#
loop_
_entity_poly.entity_id
_entity_poly.type
_entity_poly.pdbx_seq_one_letter_code
_entity_poly.pdbx_strand_id
1 'polypeptide(L)'
;MNNIIPDRKIMPPLNGMAEFDIMKPHVEIMPNGMKLNVIDVGTEDVIRFDLVIGSGQINQSVPLQAMFANRMLREGTRSMTSALIAEKLDYYGAWLDLSSSVNCGFVTLYSLGKYFDTTIAIVADMVKDAVFPERELQVVVDANKQQYLVNAQRVDVMSRKEINRVLFGRNHPLGKFAEAEDYDRIDTCLLKDFYRKYYHSGNCTLYVSGRVTGGVLDSIRKHFGQEEWGCVSPVKAVALPEPCPEGRKRVFLEKADAMQCSLKMGLFFPERGHEDYHDLRVMTTLLGGYFGSRLMSNIREDKGYTYGIAAGMVSYPGATLMLSLIHISELTRLQLISYA
;
A
#
# COMPACT_ATOMS: atom_id res chain seq x y z
N MET A 1 33.84 -6.30 25.68
CA MET A 1 32.81 -7.34 25.60
C MET A 1 33.40 -8.52 24.85
N ASN A 2 33.56 -9.67 25.51
CA ASN A 2 34.10 -10.86 24.87
C ASN A 2 33.04 -11.37 23.84
N ASN A 3 33.35 -11.28 22.55
CA ASN A 3 32.57 -11.92 21.51
C ASN A 3 32.70 -13.43 21.68
N ILE A 4 31.78 -14.03 22.45
CA ILE A 4 31.61 -15.48 22.48
C ILE A 4 30.98 -15.88 21.16
N ILE A 5 31.79 -16.44 20.26
CA ILE A 5 31.27 -17.00 19.00
C ILE A 5 30.45 -18.23 19.40
N PRO A 6 29.12 -18.23 19.14
CA PRO A 6 28.26 -19.36 19.50
C PRO A 6 28.69 -20.63 18.73
N ASP A 7 28.72 -21.75 19.43
CA ASP A 7 28.94 -23.05 18.79
C ASP A 7 27.72 -23.40 17.90
N ARG A 8 27.92 -23.44 16.59
CA ARG A 8 26.86 -23.71 15.61
C ARG A 8 26.33 -25.14 15.66
N LYS A 9 26.95 -26.04 16.42
CA LYS A 9 26.46 -27.40 16.65
C LYS A 9 25.44 -27.50 17.78
N ILE A 10 25.36 -26.45 18.60
CA ILE A 10 24.43 -26.38 19.73
C ILE A 10 23.24 -25.53 19.31
N MET A 11 22.06 -26.13 19.34
CA MET A 11 20.81 -25.39 19.06
C MET A 11 20.62 -24.32 20.14
N PRO A 12 20.30 -23.06 19.77
CA PRO A 12 19.99 -22.04 20.77
C PRO A 12 18.82 -22.47 21.65
N PRO A 13 18.81 -22.10 22.94
CA PRO A 13 17.68 -22.41 23.81
C PRO A 13 16.40 -21.78 23.26
N LEU A 14 15.31 -22.55 23.24
CA LEU A 14 13.98 -22.04 22.95
C LEU A 14 13.54 -21.21 24.16
N ASN A 15 13.63 -19.92 24.03
CA ASN A 15 13.07 -19.01 25.03
C ASN A 15 11.55 -18.93 24.85
N GLY A 16 10.80 -18.88 25.96
CA GLY A 16 9.37 -18.56 25.92
C GLY A 16 9.16 -17.16 25.30
N MET A 17 7.96 -16.87 24.84
CA MET A 17 7.63 -15.52 24.35
C MET A 17 7.83 -14.54 25.52
N ALA A 18 8.69 -13.54 25.30
CA ALA A 18 8.81 -12.43 26.24
C ALA A 18 7.49 -11.61 26.19
N GLU A 19 7.05 -11.16 27.33
CA GLU A 19 6.01 -10.13 27.36
C GLU A 19 6.54 -8.89 26.64
N PHE A 20 5.75 -8.34 25.74
CA PHE A 20 6.09 -7.11 25.02
C PHE A 20 4.94 -6.11 25.16
N ASP A 21 5.26 -4.89 25.42
CA ASP A 21 4.33 -3.78 25.40
C ASP A 21 4.21 -3.22 23.99
N ILE A 22 2.96 -3.05 23.54
CA ILE A 22 2.69 -2.32 22.31
C ILE A 22 2.77 -0.83 22.62
N MET A 23 3.76 -0.18 22.02
CA MET A 23 3.96 1.25 22.19
C MET A 23 2.75 2.03 21.66
N LYS A 24 2.17 2.86 22.54
CA LYS A 24 1.03 3.72 22.19
C LYS A 24 1.56 5.05 21.63
N PRO A 25 1.01 5.56 20.52
CA PRO A 25 1.37 6.87 20.03
C PRO A 25 0.92 7.96 21.03
N HIS A 26 1.73 8.98 21.21
CA HIS A 26 1.28 10.24 21.76
C HIS A 26 0.45 10.99 20.71
N VAL A 27 -0.74 11.44 21.10
CA VAL A 27 -1.68 12.09 20.19
C VAL A 27 -1.81 13.56 20.54
N GLU A 28 -1.55 14.42 19.56
CA GLU A 28 -1.69 15.88 19.65
C GLU A 28 -2.73 16.34 18.64
N ILE A 29 -3.60 17.27 19.07
CA ILE A 29 -4.49 18.02 18.17
C ILE A 29 -3.85 19.38 17.93
N MET A 30 -3.52 19.66 16.69
CA MET A 30 -2.88 20.92 16.30
C MET A 30 -3.88 22.08 16.23
N PRO A 31 -3.43 23.36 16.21
CA PRO A 31 -4.31 24.53 16.19
C PRO A 31 -5.36 24.53 15.06
N ASN A 32 -5.01 23.98 13.89
CA ASN A 32 -5.92 23.83 12.75
C ASN A 32 -6.81 22.57 12.80
N GLY A 33 -6.85 21.87 13.93
CA GLY A 33 -7.67 20.67 14.14
C GLY A 33 -7.08 19.37 13.60
N MET A 34 -5.95 19.39 12.92
CA MET A 34 -5.30 18.16 12.43
C MET A 34 -4.77 17.32 13.59
N LYS A 35 -4.92 16.01 13.45
CA LYS A 35 -4.40 15.03 14.41
C LYS A 35 -2.97 14.64 14.04
N LEU A 36 -2.04 14.80 15.01
CA LEU A 36 -0.67 14.33 14.92
C LEU A 36 -0.46 13.15 15.88
N ASN A 37 -0.04 12.01 15.34
CA ASN A 37 0.30 10.82 16.11
C ASN A 37 1.82 10.68 16.14
N VAL A 38 2.41 10.66 17.33
CA VAL A 38 3.86 10.66 17.54
C VAL A 38 4.29 9.33 18.17
N ILE A 39 5.24 8.66 17.56
CA ILE A 39 5.89 7.46 18.07
C ILE A 39 7.39 7.74 18.15
N ASP A 40 7.87 8.21 19.32
CA ASP A 40 9.28 8.48 19.53
C ASP A 40 10.00 7.19 19.90
N VAL A 41 10.63 6.57 18.92
CA VAL A 41 11.34 5.30 19.03
C VAL A 41 12.50 5.25 18.04
N GLY A 42 13.58 4.68 18.47
CA GLY A 42 14.73 4.43 17.60
C GLY A 42 15.99 5.12 18.09
N THR A 43 17.12 4.50 17.76
CA THR A 43 18.46 4.95 18.08
C THR A 43 19.08 5.76 16.95
N GLU A 44 18.59 5.54 15.73
CA GLU A 44 19.09 6.16 14.51
C GLU A 44 18.44 7.52 14.25
N ASP A 45 19.21 8.45 13.69
CA ASP A 45 18.73 9.79 13.33
C ASP A 45 17.92 9.80 12.03
N VAL A 46 16.90 8.94 11.98
CA VAL A 46 15.98 8.81 10.85
C VAL A 46 14.56 9.08 11.34
N ILE A 47 13.85 9.93 10.59
CA ILE A 47 12.45 10.27 10.82
C ILE A 47 11.62 9.74 9.66
N ARG A 48 10.56 9.02 10.00
CA ARG A 48 9.49 8.71 9.07
C ARG A 48 8.30 9.62 9.38
N PHE A 49 7.83 10.32 8.38
CA PHE A 49 6.63 11.13 8.41
C PHE A 49 5.62 10.61 7.39
N ASP A 50 4.41 10.37 7.83
CA ASP A 50 3.29 9.96 6.96
C ASP A 50 2.16 10.99 7.08
N LEU A 51 1.73 11.54 5.95
CA LEU A 51 0.47 12.27 5.84
C LEU A 51 -0.54 11.34 5.17
N VAL A 52 -1.61 11.05 5.90
CA VAL A 52 -2.71 10.18 5.45
C VAL A 52 -3.90 11.05 5.07
N ILE A 53 -4.28 10.99 3.80
CA ILE A 53 -5.46 11.66 3.26
C ILE A 53 -6.64 10.69 3.35
N GLY A 54 -7.76 11.10 3.98
CA GLY A 54 -8.95 10.28 4.18
C GLY A 54 -9.78 10.07 2.90
N SER A 55 -9.11 9.82 1.77
CA SER A 55 -9.74 9.56 0.49
C SER A 55 -8.88 8.64 -0.38
N GLY A 56 -9.54 7.73 -1.08
CA GLY A 56 -8.90 6.74 -1.93
C GLY A 56 -9.77 6.35 -3.11
N GLN A 57 -9.62 5.11 -3.57
CA GLN A 57 -10.36 4.61 -4.74
C GLN A 57 -11.88 4.67 -4.58
N ILE A 58 -12.41 4.52 -3.36
CA ILE A 58 -13.86 4.61 -3.10
C ILE A 58 -14.44 6.01 -3.32
N ASN A 59 -13.59 7.02 -3.31
CA ASN A 59 -13.99 8.42 -3.44
C ASN A 59 -13.86 8.95 -4.88
N GLN A 60 -13.25 8.16 -5.79
CA GLN A 60 -12.99 8.59 -7.17
C GLN A 60 -14.23 8.51 -8.05
N SER A 61 -14.37 9.44 -8.97
CA SER A 61 -15.44 9.47 -9.95
C SER A 61 -15.15 8.58 -11.16
N VAL A 62 -13.88 8.47 -11.54
CA VAL A 62 -13.37 7.59 -12.59
C VAL A 62 -12.23 6.74 -12.06
N PRO A 63 -12.01 5.52 -12.59
CA PRO A 63 -10.85 4.70 -12.21
C PRO A 63 -9.55 5.47 -12.36
N LEU A 64 -8.58 5.18 -11.50
CA LEU A 64 -7.23 5.79 -11.48
C LEU A 64 -7.15 7.24 -10.97
N GLN A 65 -8.26 7.97 -10.85
CA GLN A 65 -8.26 9.39 -10.42
C GLN A 65 -7.52 9.59 -9.09
N ALA A 66 -7.85 8.80 -8.06
CA ALA A 66 -7.22 8.90 -6.74
C ALA A 66 -5.72 8.61 -6.79
N MET A 67 -5.32 7.61 -7.56
CA MET A 67 -3.92 7.22 -7.73
C MET A 67 -3.11 8.32 -8.42
N PHE A 68 -3.61 8.85 -9.55
CA PHE A 68 -2.90 9.90 -10.27
C PHE A 68 -2.92 11.23 -9.52
N ALA A 69 -4.01 11.59 -8.84
CA ALA A 69 -4.05 12.79 -8.00
C ALA A 69 -2.96 12.77 -6.93
N ASN A 70 -2.75 11.63 -6.28
CA ASN A 70 -1.68 11.49 -5.29
C ASN A 70 -0.28 11.48 -5.94
N ARG A 71 -0.09 10.70 -7.01
CA ARG A 71 1.20 10.56 -7.67
C ARG A 71 1.71 11.87 -8.26
N MET A 72 0.81 12.69 -8.79
CA MET A 72 1.14 13.95 -9.43
C MET A 72 1.57 15.07 -8.46
N LEU A 73 1.46 14.87 -7.14
CA LEU A 73 1.94 15.87 -6.16
C LEU A 73 3.42 16.18 -6.32
N ARG A 74 4.24 15.22 -6.74
CA ARG A 74 5.67 15.37 -6.97
C ARG A 74 6.03 15.99 -8.32
N GLU A 75 5.07 16.13 -9.23
CA GLU A 75 5.34 16.54 -10.61
C GLU A 75 5.32 18.08 -10.79
N GLY A 76 5.15 18.83 -9.70
CA GLY A 76 5.32 20.27 -9.66
C GLY A 76 4.39 20.98 -8.72
N THR A 77 4.89 22.06 -8.18
CA THR A 77 4.18 23.01 -7.32
C THR A 77 4.20 24.40 -7.96
N ARG A 78 3.56 25.38 -7.30
CA ARG A 78 3.68 26.78 -7.76
C ARG A 78 5.10 27.31 -7.68
N SER A 79 5.92 26.80 -6.76
CA SER A 79 7.27 27.28 -6.47
C SER A 79 8.37 26.40 -7.08
N MET A 80 8.10 25.13 -7.39
CA MET A 80 9.11 24.16 -7.80
C MET A 80 8.63 23.30 -8.97
N THR A 81 9.53 23.01 -9.90
CA THR A 81 9.34 22.00 -10.95
C THR A 81 9.60 20.59 -10.40
N SER A 82 9.12 19.55 -11.09
CA SER A 82 9.39 18.13 -10.72
C SER A 82 10.88 17.84 -10.62
N ALA A 83 11.69 18.35 -11.55
CA ALA A 83 13.15 18.19 -11.52
C ALA A 83 13.78 18.81 -10.27
N LEU A 84 13.36 20.02 -9.89
CA LEU A 84 13.87 20.70 -8.70
C LEU A 84 13.44 19.99 -7.39
N ILE A 85 12.22 19.44 -7.34
CA ILE A 85 11.75 18.64 -6.21
C ILE A 85 12.62 17.39 -6.06
N ALA A 86 12.84 16.66 -7.14
CA ALA A 86 13.68 15.47 -7.14
C ALA A 86 15.12 15.79 -6.73
N GLU A 87 15.75 16.80 -7.35
CA GLU A 87 17.10 17.25 -7.03
C GLU A 87 17.28 17.59 -5.55
N LYS A 88 16.34 18.34 -4.97
CA LYS A 88 16.41 18.73 -3.56
C LYS A 88 16.25 17.54 -2.63
N LEU A 89 15.29 16.64 -2.88
CA LEU A 89 15.09 15.45 -2.05
C LEU A 89 16.31 14.53 -2.11
N ASP A 90 16.86 14.30 -3.31
CA ASP A 90 18.06 13.49 -3.53
C ASP A 90 19.29 14.11 -2.85
N TYR A 91 19.46 15.44 -2.92
CA TYR A 91 20.55 16.16 -2.27
C TYR A 91 20.58 15.93 -0.74
N TYR A 92 19.40 15.90 -0.10
CA TYR A 92 19.28 15.64 1.33
C TYR A 92 19.20 14.14 1.67
N GLY A 93 19.25 13.24 0.67
CA GLY A 93 19.11 11.80 0.87
C GLY A 93 17.73 11.41 1.43
N ALA A 94 16.71 12.20 1.14
CA ALA A 94 15.34 11.93 1.57
C ALA A 94 14.63 11.01 0.57
N TRP A 95 13.83 10.09 1.08
CA TRP A 95 13.02 9.21 0.25
C TRP A 95 11.54 9.53 0.41
N LEU A 96 10.87 9.71 -0.72
CA LEU A 96 9.46 10.06 -0.80
C LEU A 96 8.67 8.96 -1.51
N ASP A 97 7.63 8.44 -0.85
CA ASP A 97 6.65 7.54 -1.44
C ASP A 97 5.27 8.19 -1.49
N LEU A 98 4.61 8.06 -2.64
CA LEU A 98 3.26 8.53 -2.89
C LEU A 98 2.41 7.34 -3.31
N SER A 99 1.53 6.90 -2.43
CA SER A 99 0.69 5.73 -2.68
C SER A 99 -0.78 6.01 -2.38
N SER A 100 -1.66 5.24 -3.01
CA SER A 100 -3.10 5.32 -2.82
C SER A 100 -3.67 3.94 -2.60
N SER A 101 -4.53 3.83 -1.62
CA SER A 101 -5.26 2.60 -1.29
C SER A 101 -6.75 2.73 -1.63
N VAL A 102 -7.53 1.78 -1.16
CA VAL A 102 -8.98 1.78 -1.36
C VAL A 102 -9.64 3.00 -0.73
N ASN A 103 -9.25 3.37 0.49
CA ASN A 103 -9.89 4.42 1.29
C ASN A 103 -8.97 5.57 1.71
N CYS A 104 -7.68 5.50 1.44
CA CYS A 104 -6.71 6.52 1.84
C CYS A 104 -5.68 6.79 0.75
N GLY A 105 -5.19 8.03 0.69
CA GLY A 105 -3.95 8.41 0.05
C GLY A 105 -2.83 8.56 1.09
N PHE A 106 -1.58 8.30 0.70
CA PHE A 106 -0.42 8.38 1.58
C PHE A 106 0.67 9.22 0.93
N VAL A 107 1.26 10.09 1.73
CA VAL A 107 2.51 10.80 1.42
C VAL A 107 3.48 10.44 2.52
N THR A 108 4.47 9.61 2.21
CA THR A 108 5.45 9.11 3.17
C THR A 108 6.82 9.70 2.87
N LEU A 109 7.41 10.36 3.85
CA LEU A 109 8.76 10.92 3.78
C LEU A 109 9.66 10.18 4.79
N TYR A 110 10.81 9.73 4.31
CA TYR A 110 11.93 9.34 5.16
C TYR A 110 13.05 10.38 5.03
N SER A 111 13.50 10.91 6.14
CA SER A 111 14.55 11.93 6.17
C SER A 111 15.45 11.77 7.38
N LEU A 112 16.70 12.22 7.26
CA LEU A 112 17.57 12.39 8.41
C LEU A 112 17.05 13.54 9.30
N GLY A 113 17.09 13.39 10.61
CA GLY A 113 16.60 14.38 11.57
C GLY A 113 17.20 15.77 11.36
N LYS A 114 18.50 15.86 11.05
CA LYS A 114 19.21 17.12 10.78
C LYS A 114 18.71 17.88 9.54
N TYR A 115 18.07 17.19 8.58
CA TYR A 115 17.55 17.80 7.36
C TYR A 115 16.02 17.85 7.32
N PHE A 116 15.38 17.41 8.40
CA PHE A 116 13.92 17.22 8.42
C PHE A 116 13.14 18.51 8.17
N ASP A 117 13.56 19.67 8.74
CA ASP A 117 12.87 20.96 8.50
C ASP A 117 12.86 21.35 7.01
N THR A 118 13.98 21.10 6.32
CA THR A 118 14.07 21.41 4.89
C THR A 118 13.25 20.44 4.04
N THR A 119 13.31 19.14 4.33
CA THR A 119 12.61 18.13 3.53
C THR A 119 11.11 18.14 3.76
N ILE A 120 10.64 18.39 4.99
CA ILE A 120 9.23 18.52 5.30
C ILE A 120 8.61 19.79 4.68
N ALA A 121 9.41 20.86 4.53
CA ALA A 121 8.96 22.08 3.82
C ALA A 121 8.66 21.78 2.34
N ILE A 122 9.50 20.96 1.68
CA ILE A 122 9.27 20.52 0.30
C ILE A 122 7.97 19.70 0.21
N VAL A 123 7.77 18.77 1.13
CA VAL A 123 6.55 17.95 1.17
C VAL A 123 5.30 18.81 1.43
N ALA A 124 5.41 19.80 2.31
CA ALA A 124 4.30 20.71 2.59
C ALA A 124 3.91 21.52 1.34
N ASP A 125 4.88 22.02 0.59
CA ASP A 125 4.65 22.72 -0.68
C ASP A 125 3.99 21.79 -1.72
N MET A 126 4.49 20.56 -1.85
CA MET A 126 3.90 19.55 -2.73
C MET A 126 2.44 19.23 -2.39
N VAL A 127 2.11 19.11 -1.09
CA VAL A 127 0.76 18.74 -0.65
C VAL A 127 -0.20 19.92 -0.75
N LYS A 128 0.25 21.15 -0.49
CA LYS A 128 -0.60 22.34 -0.41
C LYS A 128 -0.75 23.09 -1.74
N ASP A 129 0.28 23.07 -2.57
CA ASP A 129 0.40 23.92 -3.76
C ASP A 129 0.69 23.15 -5.06
N ALA A 130 0.25 21.87 -5.15
CA ALA A 130 0.36 21.06 -6.37
C ALA A 130 -0.35 21.73 -7.56
N VAL A 131 0.30 21.75 -8.74
CA VAL A 131 -0.24 22.44 -9.93
C VAL A 131 -0.72 21.49 -11.03
N PHE A 132 -0.34 20.23 -10.99
CA PHE A 132 -0.71 19.18 -11.97
C PHE A 132 -0.38 19.61 -13.42
N PRO A 133 0.90 19.75 -13.80
CA PRO A 133 1.26 20.19 -15.14
C PRO A 133 0.82 19.14 -16.17
N GLU A 134 0.26 19.59 -17.29
CA GLU A 134 -0.33 18.69 -18.31
C GLU A 134 0.73 17.82 -19.00
N ARG A 135 1.91 18.40 -19.26
CA ARG A 135 3.02 17.68 -19.90
C ARG A 135 3.52 16.52 -19.03
N GLU A 136 3.75 16.77 -17.75
CA GLU A 136 4.20 15.76 -16.78
C GLU A 136 3.10 14.72 -16.57
N LEU A 137 1.83 15.13 -16.53
CA LEU A 137 0.71 14.19 -16.44
C LEU A 137 0.70 13.22 -17.62
N GLN A 138 0.85 13.72 -18.85
CA GLN A 138 0.88 12.86 -20.04
C GLN A 138 2.01 11.83 -19.95
N VAL A 139 3.21 12.26 -19.57
CA VAL A 139 4.38 11.34 -19.41
C VAL A 139 4.09 10.27 -18.35
N VAL A 140 3.53 10.67 -17.20
CA VAL A 140 3.23 9.74 -16.11
C VAL A 140 2.10 8.78 -16.49
N VAL A 141 1.05 9.26 -17.17
CA VAL A 141 -0.06 8.43 -17.64
C VAL A 141 0.42 7.42 -18.68
N ASP A 142 1.19 7.85 -19.69
CA ASP A 142 1.69 6.97 -20.75
C ASP A 142 2.60 5.87 -20.18
N ALA A 143 3.53 6.22 -19.31
CA ALA A 143 4.40 5.25 -18.65
C ALA A 143 3.61 4.21 -17.84
N ASN A 144 2.60 4.66 -17.09
CA ASN A 144 1.73 3.75 -16.33
C ASN A 144 0.83 2.89 -17.21
N LYS A 145 0.32 3.43 -18.31
CA LYS A 145 -0.47 2.68 -19.30
C LYS A 145 0.36 1.59 -19.94
N GLN A 146 1.60 1.88 -20.35
CA GLN A 146 2.52 0.88 -20.88
C GLN A 146 2.80 -0.23 -19.86
N GLN A 147 3.10 0.14 -18.62
CA GLN A 147 3.29 -0.84 -17.53
C GLN A 147 2.03 -1.69 -17.28
N TYR A 148 0.84 -1.07 -17.36
CA TYR A 148 -0.43 -1.79 -17.26
C TYR A 148 -0.58 -2.81 -18.39
N LEU A 149 -0.31 -2.43 -19.66
CA LEU A 149 -0.43 -3.33 -20.81
C LEU A 149 0.48 -4.54 -20.69
N VAL A 150 1.71 -4.35 -20.24
CA VAL A 150 2.65 -5.45 -19.95
C VAL A 150 2.13 -6.34 -18.83
N ASN A 151 1.67 -5.76 -17.72
CA ASN A 151 1.18 -6.50 -16.56
C ASN A 151 -0.15 -7.21 -16.84
N ALA A 152 -1.02 -6.64 -17.67
CA ALA A 152 -2.32 -7.24 -18.02
C ALA A 152 -2.18 -8.59 -18.74
N GLN A 153 -1.03 -8.84 -19.38
CA GLN A 153 -0.72 -10.12 -20.01
C GLN A 153 -0.31 -11.23 -19.03
N ARG A 154 -0.06 -10.89 -17.79
CA ARG A 154 0.40 -11.86 -16.79
C ARG A 154 -0.77 -12.63 -16.18
N VAL A 155 -0.65 -13.95 -16.15
CA VAL A 155 -1.69 -14.86 -15.63
C VAL A 155 -2.02 -14.63 -14.15
N ASP A 156 -1.03 -14.20 -13.35
CA ASP A 156 -1.24 -13.86 -11.94
C ASP A 156 -2.08 -12.58 -11.74
N VAL A 157 -1.91 -11.60 -12.63
CA VAL A 157 -2.71 -10.37 -12.63
C VAL A 157 -4.14 -10.67 -13.09
N MET A 158 -4.31 -11.46 -14.16
CA MET A 158 -5.63 -11.87 -14.65
C MET A 158 -6.41 -12.62 -13.57
N SER A 159 -5.81 -13.62 -12.96
CA SER A 159 -6.46 -14.41 -11.90
C SER A 159 -6.78 -13.60 -10.65
N ARG A 160 -5.94 -12.59 -10.31
CA ARG A 160 -6.22 -11.66 -9.20
C ARG A 160 -7.41 -10.76 -9.49
N LYS A 161 -7.50 -10.23 -10.70
CA LYS A 161 -8.67 -9.43 -11.11
C LYS A 161 -9.95 -10.27 -11.04
N GLU A 162 -9.90 -11.49 -11.56
CA GLU A 162 -11.10 -12.33 -11.63
C GLU A 162 -11.56 -12.83 -10.26
N ILE A 163 -10.66 -13.26 -9.36
CA ILE A 163 -11.09 -13.68 -8.02
C ILE A 163 -11.78 -12.54 -7.26
N ASN A 164 -11.28 -11.31 -7.38
CA ASN A 164 -11.92 -10.17 -6.76
C ASN A 164 -13.30 -9.86 -7.40
N ARG A 165 -13.43 -9.98 -8.73
CA ARG A 165 -14.72 -9.84 -9.41
C ARG A 165 -15.73 -10.87 -8.91
N VAL A 166 -15.31 -12.12 -8.78
CA VAL A 166 -16.18 -13.22 -8.31
C VAL A 166 -16.60 -13.03 -6.86
N LEU A 167 -15.68 -12.58 -6.00
CA LEU A 167 -15.97 -12.41 -4.58
C LEU A 167 -16.77 -11.13 -4.29
N PHE A 168 -16.40 -10.01 -4.87
CA PHE A 168 -17.02 -8.72 -4.55
C PHE A 168 -18.13 -8.31 -5.54
N GLY A 169 -18.11 -8.84 -6.77
CA GLY A 169 -18.95 -8.38 -7.87
C GLY A 169 -18.29 -7.25 -8.68
N ARG A 170 -18.64 -7.16 -9.97
CA ARG A 170 -18.03 -6.24 -10.96
C ARG A 170 -18.24 -4.75 -10.66
N ASN A 171 -19.31 -4.42 -9.94
CA ASN A 171 -19.65 -3.03 -9.61
C ASN A 171 -19.09 -2.58 -8.25
N HIS A 172 -18.59 -3.51 -7.44
CA HIS A 172 -18.00 -3.21 -6.17
C HIS A 172 -16.61 -2.57 -6.34
N PRO A 173 -16.20 -1.55 -5.55
CA PRO A 173 -14.89 -0.91 -5.68
C PRO A 173 -13.71 -1.88 -5.66
N LEU A 174 -13.77 -2.96 -4.87
CA LEU A 174 -12.74 -4.01 -4.80
C LEU A 174 -12.82 -5.05 -5.93
N GLY A 175 -13.92 -5.12 -6.66
CA GLY A 175 -14.11 -5.98 -7.84
C GLY A 175 -13.91 -5.24 -9.17
N LYS A 176 -13.95 -3.89 -9.13
CA LYS A 176 -13.75 -3.03 -10.30
C LYS A 176 -12.27 -2.69 -10.47
N PHE A 177 -11.72 -3.02 -11.62
CA PHE A 177 -10.34 -2.69 -11.97
C PHE A 177 -10.33 -1.71 -13.14
N ALA A 178 -9.28 -0.88 -13.18
CA ALA A 178 -9.03 -0.03 -14.32
C ALA A 178 -8.66 -0.86 -15.54
N GLU A 179 -9.12 -0.42 -16.70
CA GLU A 179 -8.77 -0.97 -18.00
C GLU A 179 -7.95 0.07 -18.81
N ALA A 180 -7.45 -0.33 -19.98
CA ALA A 180 -6.55 0.52 -20.77
C ALA A 180 -7.16 1.88 -21.15
N GLU A 181 -8.47 1.88 -21.43
CA GLU A 181 -9.23 3.06 -21.83
C GLU A 181 -9.45 4.06 -20.69
N ASP A 182 -9.34 3.62 -19.43
CA ASP A 182 -9.49 4.51 -18.27
C ASP A 182 -8.29 5.46 -18.13
N TYR A 183 -7.12 5.06 -18.65
CA TYR A 183 -5.93 5.93 -18.69
C TYR A 183 -6.16 7.14 -19.61
N ASP A 184 -6.88 6.97 -20.71
CA ASP A 184 -7.17 8.02 -21.69
C ASP A 184 -8.21 9.04 -21.18
N ARG A 185 -8.86 8.75 -20.06
CA ARG A 185 -9.83 9.64 -19.41
C ARG A 185 -9.23 10.53 -18.35
N ILE A 186 -7.97 10.30 -18.00
CA ILE A 186 -7.30 11.06 -16.95
C ILE A 186 -6.81 12.39 -17.53
N ASP A 187 -7.32 13.47 -16.99
CA ASP A 187 -6.92 14.84 -17.33
C ASP A 187 -6.64 15.67 -16.06
N THR A 188 -6.06 16.84 -16.26
CA THR A 188 -5.68 17.74 -15.16
C THR A 188 -6.90 18.29 -14.41
N CYS A 189 -8.04 18.45 -15.06
CA CYS A 189 -9.27 18.95 -14.43
C CYS A 189 -9.79 17.93 -13.42
N LEU A 190 -9.91 16.67 -13.84
CA LEU A 190 -10.32 15.57 -12.96
C LEU A 190 -9.41 15.43 -11.72
N LEU A 191 -8.08 15.58 -11.90
CA LEU A 191 -7.15 15.48 -10.80
C LEU A 191 -7.25 16.68 -9.85
N LYS A 192 -7.37 17.89 -10.39
CA LYS A 192 -7.56 19.12 -9.61
C LYS A 192 -8.87 19.08 -8.81
N ASP A 193 -9.95 18.54 -9.37
CA ASP A 193 -11.23 18.41 -8.67
C ASP A 193 -11.12 17.45 -7.49
N PHE A 194 -10.46 16.30 -7.69
CA PHE A 194 -10.19 15.35 -6.61
C PHE A 194 -9.29 15.98 -5.54
N TYR A 195 -8.20 16.62 -5.94
CA TYR A 195 -7.26 17.28 -5.05
C TYR A 195 -7.95 18.37 -4.22
N ARG A 196 -8.68 19.31 -4.86
CA ARG A 196 -9.40 20.38 -4.16
C ARG A 196 -10.40 19.88 -3.14
N LYS A 197 -11.06 18.76 -3.46
CA LYS A 197 -12.11 18.18 -2.62
C LYS A 197 -11.57 17.45 -1.41
N TYR A 198 -10.42 16.78 -1.53
CA TYR A 198 -9.96 15.82 -0.53
C TYR A 198 -8.62 16.19 0.14
N TYR A 199 -7.78 17.01 -0.48
CA TYR A 199 -6.48 17.40 0.05
C TYR A 199 -6.58 18.71 0.81
N HIS A 200 -6.96 18.62 2.09
CA HIS A 200 -7.09 19.75 2.99
C HIS A 200 -6.91 19.33 4.45
N SER A 201 -6.58 20.28 5.33
CA SER A 201 -6.28 20.02 6.74
C SER A 201 -7.37 19.22 7.47
N GLY A 202 -8.64 19.47 7.18
CA GLY A 202 -9.77 18.77 7.82
C GLY A 202 -9.96 17.30 7.40
N ASN A 203 -9.25 16.83 6.38
CA ASN A 203 -9.33 15.43 5.90
C ASN A 203 -8.00 14.67 5.99
N CYS A 204 -7.00 15.24 6.66
CA CYS A 204 -5.67 14.65 6.78
C CYS A 204 -5.33 14.34 8.23
N THR A 205 -4.57 13.26 8.41
CA THR A 205 -4.00 12.86 9.69
C THR A 205 -2.50 12.66 9.52
N LEU A 206 -1.72 13.12 10.48
CA LEU A 206 -0.27 13.03 10.47
C LEU A 206 0.22 11.94 11.42
N TYR A 207 1.27 11.25 10.99
CA TYR A 207 2.02 10.31 11.81
C TYR A 207 3.51 10.64 11.68
N VAL A 208 4.21 10.61 12.80
CA VAL A 208 5.66 10.73 12.82
C VAL A 208 6.25 9.66 13.71
N SER A 209 7.29 9.01 13.24
CA SER A 209 8.00 7.96 13.99
C SER A 209 9.51 8.02 13.73
N GLY A 210 10.28 7.49 14.68
CA GLY A 210 11.74 7.50 14.67
C GLY A 210 12.28 8.27 15.89
N ARG A 211 13.46 8.86 15.79
CA ARG A 211 14.02 9.71 16.85
C ARG A 211 13.39 11.11 16.81
N VAL A 212 12.20 11.23 17.37
CA VAL A 212 11.38 12.44 17.27
C VAL A 212 11.83 13.46 18.33
N THR A 213 12.57 14.47 17.90
CA THR A 213 13.01 15.59 18.78
C THR A 213 11.98 16.73 18.79
N GLY A 214 12.12 17.66 19.76
CA GLY A 214 11.30 18.86 19.79
C GLY A 214 11.38 19.67 18.49
N GLY A 215 12.54 19.78 17.86
CA GLY A 215 12.72 20.46 16.58
C GLY A 215 11.96 19.80 15.43
N VAL A 216 11.85 18.46 15.41
CA VAL A 216 11.03 17.73 14.43
C VAL A 216 9.54 18.07 14.60
N LEU A 217 9.05 18.08 15.84
CA LEU A 217 7.66 18.45 16.13
C LEU A 217 7.36 19.91 15.77
N ASP A 218 8.27 20.81 16.08
CA ASP A 218 8.13 22.23 15.74
C ASP A 218 8.10 22.45 14.22
N SER A 219 8.91 21.71 13.46
CA SER A 219 8.87 21.73 12.00
C SER A 219 7.52 21.22 11.45
N ILE A 220 6.97 20.13 12.00
CA ILE A 220 5.65 19.65 11.60
C ILE A 220 4.55 20.68 11.92
N ARG A 221 4.54 21.24 13.14
CA ARG A 221 3.59 22.26 13.54
C ARG A 221 3.67 23.49 12.66
N LYS A 222 4.87 23.97 12.35
CA LYS A 222 5.15 25.11 11.47
C LYS A 222 4.56 24.90 10.07
N HIS A 223 4.82 23.72 9.47
CA HIS A 223 4.49 23.48 8.07
C HIS A 223 3.07 22.95 7.86
N PHE A 224 2.46 22.29 8.84
CA PHE A 224 1.16 21.65 8.67
C PHE A 224 0.10 22.07 9.70
N GLY A 225 0.48 22.59 10.88
CA GLY A 225 -0.40 22.69 12.03
C GLY A 225 -0.96 24.05 12.36
N GLN A 226 -0.38 25.16 11.86
CA GLN A 226 -0.72 26.52 12.30
C GLN A 226 -2.06 27.00 11.73
N GLU A 227 -2.25 26.85 10.43
CA GLU A 227 -3.40 27.36 9.69
C GLU A 227 -4.12 26.25 8.95
N GLU A 228 -5.41 26.43 8.72
CA GLU A 228 -6.16 25.58 7.80
C GLU A 228 -5.60 25.75 6.38
N TRP A 229 -5.50 24.66 5.64
CA TRP A 229 -5.05 24.66 4.26
C TRP A 229 -5.96 23.82 3.39
N GLY A 230 -6.00 24.15 2.10
CA GLY A 230 -6.91 23.56 1.14
C GLY A 230 -8.35 24.07 1.32
N CYS A 231 -9.28 23.50 0.59
CA CYS A 231 -10.71 23.86 0.69
C CYS A 231 -11.36 22.99 1.77
N VAL A 232 -11.29 23.43 3.03
CA VAL A 232 -11.83 22.69 4.17
C VAL A 232 -13.34 22.55 4.02
N SER A 233 -13.78 21.33 3.75
CA SER A 233 -15.18 20.94 3.68
C SER A 233 -15.41 19.59 4.34
N PRO A 234 -16.59 19.35 4.93
CA PRO A 234 -16.87 18.04 5.52
C PRO A 234 -16.80 16.93 4.47
N VAL A 235 -15.84 16.05 4.60
CA VAL A 235 -15.77 14.83 3.79
C VAL A 235 -16.60 13.76 4.46
N LYS A 236 -17.67 13.32 3.81
CA LYS A 236 -18.45 12.19 4.30
C LYS A 236 -17.63 10.91 4.14
N ALA A 237 -17.50 10.16 5.22
CA ALA A 237 -16.95 8.81 5.14
C ALA A 237 -17.81 7.97 4.19
N VAL A 238 -17.18 7.41 3.17
CA VAL A 238 -17.83 6.49 2.24
C VAL A 238 -17.57 5.08 2.75
N ALA A 239 -18.63 4.40 3.18
CA ALA A 239 -18.53 2.99 3.50
C ALA A 239 -18.43 2.17 2.21
N LEU A 240 -17.65 1.10 2.23
CA LEU A 240 -17.69 0.12 1.15
C LEU A 240 -19.09 -0.51 1.10
N PRO A 241 -19.65 -0.70 -0.10
CA PRO A 241 -20.89 -1.44 -0.22
C PRO A 241 -20.70 -2.89 0.19
N GLU A 242 -21.78 -3.57 0.52
CA GLU A 242 -21.74 -5.00 0.80
C GLU A 242 -21.27 -5.78 -0.45
N PRO A 243 -20.40 -6.79 -0.29
CA PRO A 243 -19.99 -7.66 -1.38
C PRO A 243 -21.21 -8.35 -2.01
N CYS A 244 -21.25 -8.40 -3.34
CA CYS A 244 -22.26 -9.10 -4.11
C CYS A 244 -21.60 -10.21 -4.96
N PRO A 245 -21.28 -11.38 -4.35
CA PRO A 245 -20.60 -12.47 -5.05
C PRO A 245 -21.37 -12.95 -6.28
N GLU A 246 -20.67 -13.26 -7.36
CA GLU A 246 -21.28 -13.76 -8.60
C GLU A 246 -21.87 -15.18 -8.47
N GLY A 247 -21.74 -15.85 -7.32
CA GLY A 247 -22.24 -17.21 -7.08
C GLY A 247 -21.44 -18.32 -7.77
N ARG A 248 -20.47 -17.99 -8.58
CA ARG A 248 -19.60 -18.95 -9.27
C ARG A 248 -18.52 -19.48 -8.34
N LYS A 249 -18.49 -20.79 -8.12
CA LYS A 249 -17.49 -21.43 -7.25
C LYS A 249 -16.16 -21.74 -7.96
N ARG A 250 -16.16 -21.85 -9.28
CA ARG A 250 -14.98 -22.12 -10.10
C ARG A 250 -15.04 -21.32 -11.38
N VAL A 251 -13.94 -20.68 -11.74
CA VAL A 251 -13.78 -19.91 -12.97
C VAL A 251 -12.47 -20.30 -13.63
N PHE A 252 -12.50 -20.55 -14.92
CA PHE A 252 -11.32 -20.82 -15.74
C PHE A 252 -11.14 -19.69 -16.73
N LEU A 253 -9.92 -19.16 -16.78
CA LEU A 253 -9.50 -18.17 -17.78
C LEU A 253 -8.45 -18.84 -18.66
N GLU A 254 -8.79 -19.04 -19.93
CA GLU A 254 -7.87 -19.59 -20.90
C GLU A 254 -6.97 -18.49 -21.49
N LYS A 255 -5.67 -18.79 -21.59
CA LYS A 255 -4.70 -17.96 -22.27
C LYS A 255 -3.78 -18.87 -23.09
N ALA A 256 -3.96 -18.87 -24.42
CA ALA A 256 -3.33 -19.81 -25.34
C ALA A 256 -1.80 -19.85 -25.24
N ASP A 257 -1.14 -18.70 -25.02
CA ASP A 257 0.33 -18.57 -24.97
C ASP A 257 0.89 -18.59 -23.54
N ALA A 258 0.09 -19.02 -22.56
CA ALA A 258 0.53 -19.02 -21.18
C ALA A 258 1.50 -20.17 -20.91
N MET A 259 2.73 -19.83 -20.56
CA MET A 259 3.74 -20.78 -20.09
C MET A 259 3.57 -21.17 -18.62
N GLN A 260 2.70 -20.50 -17.89
CA GLN A 260 2.45 -20.71 -16.47
C GLN A 260 0.96 -20.67 -16.18
N CYS A 261 0.55 -21.39 -15.14
CA CYS A 261 -0.80 -21.35 -14.62
C CYS A 261 -0.82 -20.63 -13.26
N SER A 262 -1.86 -19.84 -13.01
CA SER A 262 -2.08 -19.21 -11.71
C SER A 262 -3.40 -19.67 -11.13
N LEU A 263 -3.35 -20.31 -9.97
CA LEU A 263 -4.52 -20.73 -9.22
C LEU A 263 -4.69 -19.81 -7.99
N LYS A 264 -5.89 -19.25 -7.82
CA LYS A 264 -6.25 -18.47 -6.63
C LYS A 264 -7.51 -19.05 -6.02
N MET A 265 -7.50 -19.17 -4.71
CA MET A 265 -8.67 -19.54 -3.92
C MET A 265 -8.93 -18.45 -2.89
N GLY A 266 -10.19 -18.10 -2.69
CA GLY A 266 -10.57 -17.06 -1.73
C GLY A 266 -11.94 -17.32 -1.13
N LEU A 267 -12.08 -16.90 0.10
CA LEU A 267 -13.36 -16.89 0.81
C LEU A 267 -13.41 -15.73 1.80
N PHE A 268 -14.61 -15.31 2.16
CA PHE A 268 -14.81 -14.30 3.18
C PHE A 268 -14.57 -14.89 4.57
N PHE A 269 -13.88 -14.11 5.39
CA PHE A 269 -13.65 -14.35 6.81
C PHE A 269 -14.29 -13.24 7.63
N PRO A 270 -14.52 -13.46 8.93
CA PRO A 270 -14.94 -12.43 9.86
C PRO A 270 -13.98 -11.23 9.89
N GLU A 271 -14.51 -10.04 10.15
CA GLU A 271 -13.74 -8.82 10.27
C GLU A 271 -12.79 -8.82 11.47
N ARG A 272 -11.85 -7.87 11.49
CA ARG A 272 -10.82 -7.73 12.54
C ARG A 272 -11.34 -7.68 13.96
N GLY A 273 -12.53 -7.18 14.18
CA GLY A 273 -13.15 -7.06 15.51
C GLY A 273 -13.86 -8.34 15.99
N HIS A 274 -13.95 -9.36 15.15
CA HIS A 274 -14.61 -10.62 15.49
C HIS A 274 -13.75 -11.47 16.43
N GLU A 275 -14.35 -12.20 17.34
CA GLU A 275 -13.67 -13.04 18.33
C GLU A 275 -12.76 -14.10 17.68
N ASP A 276 -13.21 -14.73 16.61
CA ASP A 276 -12.45 -15.77 15.89
C ASP A 276 -11.34 -15.22 14.98
N TYR A 277 -11.20 -13.91 14.81
CA TYR A 277 -10.26 -13.34 13.84
C TYR A 277 -8.82 -13.81 14.04
N HIS A 278 -8.35 -13.82 15.27
CA HIS A 278 -6.98 -14.21 15.61
C HIS A 278 -6.73 -15.70 15.41
N ASP A 279 -7.70 -16.55 15.77
CA ASP A 279 -7.63 -18.01 15.56
C ASP A 279 -7.61 -18.37 14.08
N LEU A 280 -8.46 -17.71 13.28
CA LEU A 280 -8.45 -17.85 11.82
C LEU A 280 -7.13 -17.37 11.19
N ARG A 281 -6.50 -16.35 11.77
CA ARG A 281 -5.17 -15.89 11.33
C ARG A 281 -4.09 -16.93 11.61
N VAL A 282 -4.10 -17.54 12.78
CA VAL A 282 -3.20 -18.66 13.13
C VAL A 282 -3.45 -19.85 12.20
N MET A 283 -4.71 -20.25 12.02
CA MET A 283 -5.09 -21.33 11.09
C MET A 283 -4.58 -21.05 9.66
N THR A 284 -4.77 -19.84 9.15
CA THR A 284 -4.31 -19.47 7.81
C THR A 284 -2.77 -19.51 7.71
N THR A 285 -2.08 -19.11 8.78
CA THR A 285 -0.61 -19.18 8.86
C THR A 285 -0.15 -20.65 8.82
N LEU A 286 -0.75 -21.55 9.59
CA LEU A 286 -0.46 -22.98 9.56
C LEU A 286 -0.75 -23.61 8.19
N LEU A 287 -1.77 -23.12 7.49
CA LEU A 287 -2.14 -23.60 6.16
C LEU A 287 -1.10 -23.21 5.10
N GLY A 288 -0.68 -21.94 5.05
CA GLY A 288 0.18 -21.44 3.97
C GLY A 288 0.99 -20.19 4.27
N GLY A 289 1.14 -19.80 5.56
CA GLY A 289 1.78 -18.55 5.95
C GLY A 289 3.28 -18.60 6.19
N TYR A 290 3.92 -19.78 6.14
CA TYR A 290 5.36 -19.94 6.34
C TYR A 290 5.90 -21.14 5.56
N PHE A 291 7.23 -21.29 5.50
CA PHE A 291 7.89 -22.28 4.66
C PHE A 291 7.51 -23.74 4.99
N GLY A 292 7.40 -24.10 6.27
CA GLY A 292 6.98 -25.45 6.73
C GLY A 292 5.46 -25.63 6.81
N SER A 293 4.66 -24.74 6.21
CA SER A 293 3.20 -24.83 6.23
C SER A 293 2.67 -26.00 5.40
N ARG A 294 1.44 -26.45 5.69
CA ARG A 294 0.83 -27.63 5.03
C ARG A 294 0.78 -27.53 3.51
N LEU A 295 0.44 -26.36 2.96
CA LEU A 295 0.43 -26.16 1.52
C LEU A 295 1.83 -26.23 0.92
N MET A 296 2.82 -25.62 1.59
CA MET A 296 4.22 -25.66 1.13
C MET A 296 4.76 -27.07 1.12
N SER A 297 4.63 -27.81 2.21
CA SER A 297 5.09 -29.21 2.28
C SER A 297 4.40 -30.08 1.23
N ASN A 298 3.07 -30.01 1.11
CA ASN A 298 2.34 -30.91 0.21
C ASN A 298 2.48 -30.55 -1.27
N ILE A 299 2.31 -29.28 -1.63
CA ILE A 299 2.22 -28.86 -3.06
C ILE A 299 3.61 -28.59 -3.64
N ARG A 300 4.49 -27.96 -2.85
CA ARG A 300 5.83 -27.62 -3.31
C ARG A 300 6.82 -28.76 -3.11
N GLU A 301 6.92 -29.33 -1.88
CA GLU A 301 7.96 -30.29 -1.54
C GLU A 301 7.59 -31.70 -2.01
N ASP A 302 6.41 -32.23 -1.62
CA ASP A 302 6.01 -33.58 -1.95
C ASP A 302 5.65 -33.74 -3.44
N LYS A 303 4.94 -32.78 -4.03
CA LYS A 303 4.43 -32.88 -5.40
C LYS A 303 5.23 -32.10 -6.43
N GLY A 304 6.05 -31.14 -6.02
CA GLY A 304 6.89 -30.35 -6.92
C GLY A 304 6.14 -29.48 -7.93
N TYR A 305 4.86 -29.16 -7.69
CA TYR A 305 4.02 -28.44 -8.68
C TYR A 305 4.34 -26.94 -8.78
N THR A 306 4.98 -26.37 -7.77
CA THR A 306 5.23 -24.93 -7.72
C THR A 306 6.50 -24.60 -6.95
N TYR A 307 7.09 -23.46 -7.24
CA TYR A 307 8.17 -22.88 -6.42
C TYR A 307 7.67 -22.26 -5.13
N GLY A 308 6.42 -21.80 -5.12
CA GLY A 308 5.85 -21.14 -3.96
C GLY A 308 4.34 -21.16 -3.97
N ILE A 309 3.81 -21.42 -2.80
CA ILE A 309 2.39 -21.35 -2.49
C ILE A 309 2.26 -20.59 -1.18
N ALA A 310 1.29 -19.72 -1.09
CA ALA A 310 1.03 -18.99 0.13
C ALA A 310 -0.47 -18.92 0.42
N ALA A 311 -0.81 -18.81 1.70
CA ALA A 311 -2.14 -18.44 2.15
C ALA A 311 -2.01 -17.29 3.16
N GLY A 312 -2.91 -16.32 3.07
CA GLY A 312 -2.90 -15.15 3.93
C GLY A 312 -4.28 -14.53 4.07
N MET A 313 -4.43 -13.65 5.05
CA MET A 313 -5.64 -12.86 5.25
C MET A 313 -5.41 -11.44 4.75
N VAL A 314 -6.37 -10.91 4.01
CA VAL A 314 -6.41 -9.52 3.55
C VAL A 314 -7.65 -8.88 4.10
N SER A 315 -7.47 -7.87 4.96
CA SER A 315 -8.59 -7.15 5.58
C SER A 315 -8.78 -5.80 4.91
N TYR A 316 -10.00 -5.56 4.45
CA TYR A 316 -10.50 -4.28 3.98
C TYR A 316 -11.49 -3.72 5.02
N PRO A 317 -11.81 -2.43 5.00
CA PRO A 317 -12.95 -1.92 5.77
C PRO A 317 -14.24 -2.64 5.34
N GLY A 318 -14.91 -3.31 6.27
CA GLY A 318 -16.15 -4.07 6.00
C GLY A 318 -15.99 -5.45 5.35
N ALA A 319 -14.76 -5.94 5.10
CA ALA A 319 -14.56 -7.28 4.56
C ALA A 319 -13.18 -7.84 4.86
N THR A 320 -13.09 -9.09 5.25
CA THR A 320 -11.83 -9.82 5.34
C THR A 320 -11.87 -11.03 4.41
N LEU A 321 -10.80 -11.23 3.67
CA LEU A 321 -10.62 -12.37 2.79
C LEU A 321 -9.48 -13.26 3.28
N MET A 322 -9.70 -14.56 3.28
CA MET A 322 -8.61 -15.54 3.20
C MET A 322 -8.32 -15.78 1.72
N LEU A 323 -7.07 -15.61 1.32
CA LEU A 323 -6.61 -15.84 -0.04
C LEU A 323 -5.46 -16.86 -0.03
N SER A 324 -5.53 -17.84 -0.93
CA SER A 324 -4.40 -18.72 -1.25
C SER A 324 -3.95 -18.47 -2.69
N LEU A 325 -2.64 -18.43 -2.90
CA LEU A 325 -2.01 -18.14 -4.18
C LEU A 325 -1.06 -19.27 -4.54
N ILE A 326 -1.23 -19.83 -5.73
CA ILE A 326 -0.34 -20.85 -6.29
C ILE A 326 0.09 -20.37 -7.68
N HIS A 327 1.40 -20.34 -7.92
CA HIS A 327 1.96 -20.18 -9.26
C HIS A 327 2.55 -21.51 -9.68
N ILE A 328 1.93 -22.16 -10.63
CA ILE A 328 2.42 -23.43 -11.19
C ILE A 328 3.30 -23.06 -12.38
N SER A 329 4.60 -23.27 -12.23
CA SER A 329 5.57 -23.15 -13.31
C SER A 329 5.59 -24.43 -14.14
N GLU A 330 5.97 -24.31 -15.41
CA GLU A 330 5.90 -25.31 -16.47
C GLU A 330 6.29 -26.76 -16.10
N LEU A 331 5.63 -27.70 -16.78
CA LEU A 331 5.98 -29.13 -16.88
C LEU A 331 7.43 -29.40 -17.36
N THR A 332 8.06 -28.47 -18.09
CA THR A 332 9.42 -28.62 -18.60
C THR A 332 10.50 -28.66 -17.52
N ARG A 333 10.27 -28.12 -16.33
CA ARG A 333 11.22 -28.24 -15.22
C ARG A 333 11.18 -29.59 -14.52
N LEU A 334 10.07 -30.30 -14.57
CA LEU A 334 9.99 -31.70 -14.10
C LEU A 334 10.86 -32.62 -14.94
N GLN A 335 11.08 -32.32 -16.23
CA GLN A 335 11.98 -33.10 -17.09
C GLN A 335 13.47 -32.80 -16.81
N LEU A 336 13.83 -31.57 -16.41
CA LEU A 336 15.23 -31.22 -16.09
C LEU A 336 15.70 -31.75 -14.72
N ILE A 337 14.81 -31.99 -13.78
CA ILE A 337 15.12 -32.60 -12.48
C ILE A 337 15.28 -34.12 -12.58
N SER A 338 14.76 -34.75 -13.64
CA SER A 338 14.87 -36.18 -13.90
C SER A 338 16.24 -36.65 -14.45
N TYR A 339 17.17 -35.73 -14.72
CA TYR A 339 18.51 -36.01 -15.25
C TYR A 339 19.66 -35.55 -14.34
N ALA A 340 19.40 -35.26 -13.06
CA ALA A 340 20.43 -34.91 -12.07
C ALA A 340 20.61 -36.02 -11.05
#